data_211b602018e76aebca0faf2f14ae7178
#
_entry.id   211b602018e76aebca0faf2f14ae7178
#
_cell.length_a   1.000
_cell.length_b   1.000
_cell.length_c   1.000
_cell.angle_alpha   90.00
_cell.angle_beta   90.00
_cell.angle_gamma   90.00
#
_symmetry.space_group_name_H-M   'P 1'
#
loop_
_entity.id
_entity.type
_entity.pdbx_description
1 polymer ?
#
loop_
_entity_poly.entity_id
_entity_poly.type
_entity_poly.pdbx_seq_one_letter_code
_entity_poly.pdbx_strand_id
1 'polypeptide(L)'
;MKFAWKVTLAALCILLASTGVGSYLLISLSFQSALEREIDVAQEEMQMLRISFEAVCDARGVTLENAPERRRSLERTLAESAYFADRRFRVTTPTGSHLYSTLDSSSDQELLAQVGQRSSGYVLRREEATGRYLLHCAGPVTLPDGILCMETVRDISRLFTDREIHYQVYRWIVLLVVGVSSLVMFVLSYWLTTPIRSLGRVATQLAQGDYSPRARVMGSDEISELAESFNHMADAVEKNVQELEDAARRQEDFTASFVHELKTPLTSIIGYADMLRSGNLSEDMRFKAASYIFSEGKRLENLSLALMSLLVVGHSTADARQVNMRRLCQEAGRICQPAMRAKGLTLSVRAEEGALRGDPALLQTLLQNLLDNARKATDSGGQVVLAGRRDGEGYRITVADQGRGIPEGELNKITEPFYMVDKSRSRAEGGAGLGLALCKQIAELHRGRLRFESHEGKGTIVTAVLGGVADA
;
A
#
# COMPACT_ATOMS: atom_id res chain seq x y z
N MET A 1 1.14 6.14 21.82
CA MET A 1 0.05 5.15 21.68
C MET A 1 -0.04 4.70 20.23
N LYS A 2 -0.12 3.39 19.97
CA LYS A 2 -0.25 2.86 18.61
C LYS A 2 -1.62 3.26 18.05
N PHE A 3 -1.72 3.50 16.74
CA PHE A 3 -2.95 3.98 16.07
C PHE A 3 -4.20 3.15 16.44
N ALA A 4 -4.05 1.83 16.45
CA ALA A 4 -5.09 0.89 16.87
C ALA A 4 -5.72 1.24 18.24
N TRP A 5 -4.91 1.57 19.25
CA TRP A 5 -5.39 1.96 20.57
C TRP A 5 -6.19 3.26 20.59
N LYS A 6 -5.83 4.22 19.73
CA LYS A 6 -6.56 5.49 19.62
C LYS A 6 -7.97 5.26 19.07
N VAL A 7 -8.08 4.45 18.00
CA VAL A 7 -9.37 4.13 17.38
C VAL A 7 -10.26 3.32 18.35
N THR A 8 -9.69 2.31 19.01
CA THR A 8 -10.42 1.48 19.98
C THR A 8 -10.95 2.32 21.14
N LEU A 9 -10.10 3.20 21.69
CA LEU A 9 -10.50 4.07 22.81
C LEU A 9 -11.59 5.05 22.39
N ALA A 10 -11.48 5.68 21.23
CA ALA A 10 -12.48 6.62 20.72
C ALA A 10 -13.84 5.93 20.51
N ALA A 11 -13.84 4.76 19.88
CA ALA A 11 -15.05 3.98 19.66
C ALA A 11 -15.71 3.55 20.99
N LEU A 12 -14.91 3.14 21.96
CA LEU A 12 -15.39 2.76 23.28
C LEU A 12 -15.99 3.94 24.06
N CYS A 13 -15.38 5.13 23.96
CA CYS A 13 -15.92 6.36 24.56
C CYS A 13 -17.28 6.75 23.96
N ILE A 14 -17.39 6.67 22.62
CA ILE A 14 -18.66 6.97 21.93
C ILE A 14 -19.75 5.97 22.35
N LEU A 15 -19.40 4.68 22.40
CA LEU A 15 -20.34 3.63 22.79
C LEU A 15 -20.81 3.79 24.26
N LEU A 16 -19.89 4.09 25.17
CA LEU A 16 -20.22 4.36 26.58
C LEU A 16 -21.12 5.59 26.72
N ALA A 17 -20.79 6.68 26.04
CA ALA A 17 -21.59 7.90 26.09
C ALA A 17 -22.99 7.67 25.51
N SER A 18 -23.11 7.02 24.36
CA SER A 18 -24.40 6.78 23.70
C SER A 18 -25.29 5.82 24.49
N THR A 19 -24.72 4.71 25.00
CA THR A 19 -25.50 3.74 25.81
C THR A 19 -25.86 4.31 27.16
N GLY A 20 -24.96 5.05 27.82
CA GLY A 20 -25.22 5.69 29.10
C GLY A 20 -26.33 6.75 29.04
N VAL A 21 -26.22 7.67 28.06
CA VAL A 21 -27.26 8.70 27.86
C VAL A 21 -28.59 8.08 27.41
N GLY A 22 -28.55 7.13 26.49
CA GLY A 22 -29.76 6.44 26.02
C GLY A 22 -30.48 5.69 27.10
N SER A 23 -29.74 4.97 27.98
CA SER A 23 -30.31 4.24 29.12
C SER A 23 -30.95 5.20 30.12
N TYR A 24 -30.23 6.28 30.45
CA TYR A 24 -30.74 7.29 31.38
C TYR A 24 -32.05 7.93 30.88
N LEU A 25 -32.08 8.35 29.64
CA LEU A 25 -33.27 8.95 29.02
C LEU A 25 -34.45 7.97 29.01
N LEU A 26 -34.21 6.73 28.60
CA LEU A 26 -35.27 5.71 28.48
C LEU A 26 -35.87 5.38 29.84
N ILE A 27 -35.04 5.18 30.87
CA ILE A 27 -35.52 4.90 32.25
C ILE A 27 -36.25 6.12 32.80
N SER A 28 -35.71 7.34 32.62
CA SER A 28 -36.32 8.58 33.09
C SER A 28 -37.68 8.84 32.44
N LEU A 29 -37.80 8.71 31.13
CA LEU A 29 -39.06 8.90 30.42
C LEU A 29 -40.08 7.83 30.78
N SER A 30 -39.65 6.57 30.88
CA SER A 30 -40.54 5.46 31.33
C SER A 30 -41.07 5.69 32.75
N PHE A 31 -40.18 6.12 33.65
CA PHE A 31 -40.57 6.43 35.03
C PHE A 31 -41.56 7.60 35.10
N GLN A 32 -41.28 8.71 34.36
CA GLN A 32 -42.21 9.86 34.35
C GLN A 32 -43.58 9.46 33.80
N SER A 33 -43.64 8.73 32.72
CA SER A 33 -44.90 8.27 32.13
C SER A 33 -45.67 7.30 33.05
N ALA A 34 -44.95 6.48 33.84
CA ALA A 34 -45.56 5.60 34.82
C ALA A 34 -46.06 6.37 36.05
N LEU A 35 -45.30 7.38 36.49
CA LEU A 35 -45.69 8.25 37.60
C LEU A 35 -46.93 9.08 37.24
N GLU A 36 -46.98 9.68 36.07
CA GLU A 36 -48.13 10.43 35.56
C GLU A 36 -49.40 9.55 35.57
N ARG A 37 -49.30 8.33 35.03
CA ARG A 37 -50.43 7.38 35.05
C ARG A 37 -50.91 7.04 36.46
N GLU A 38 -50.00 6.84 37.43
CA GLU A 38 -50.39 6.58 38.81
C GLU A 38 -51.07 7.80 39.48
N ILE A 39 -50.58 9.00 39.15
CA ILE A 39 -51.22 10.25 39.59
C ILE A 39 -52.64 10.38 39.02
N ASP A 40 -52.80 10.17 37.73
CA ASP A 40 -54.11 10.26 37.05
C ASP A 40 -55.09 9.24 37.67
N VAL A 41 -54.65 7.97 37.81
CA VAL A 41 -55.50 6.93 38.45
C VAL A 41 -55.86 7.26 39.88
N ALA A 42 -54.91 7.79 40.67
CA ALA A 42 -55.19 8.18 42.08
C ALA A 42 -56.13 9.36 42.15
N GLN A 43 -56.04 10.34 41.24
CA GLN A 43 -56.96 11.47 41.16
C GLN A 43 -58.36 11.06 40.73
N GLU A 44 -58.50 10.18 39.71
CA GLU A 44 -59.77 9.62 39.28
C GLU A 44 -60.44 8.82 40.42
N GLU A 45 -59.68 7.98 41.15
CA GLU A 45 -60.18 7.21 42.29
C GLU A 45 -60.66 8.14 43.40
N MET A 46 -59.93 9.18 43.73
CA MET A 46 -60.30 10.18 44.69
C MET A 46 -61.59 10.93 44.26
N GLN A 47 -61.66 11.30 43.00
CA GLN A 47 -62.86 11.97 42.48
C GLN A 47 -64.13 11.09 42.54
N MET A 48 -64.00 9.81 42.18
CA MET A 48 -65.07 8.84 42.30
C MET A 48 -65.56 8.66 43.75
N LEU A 49 -64.58 8.52 44.66
CA LEU A 49 -64.86 8.43 46.08
C LEU A 49 -65.57 9.67 46.61
N ARG A 50 -65.13 10.86 46.19
CA ARG A 50 -65.73 12.14 46.56
C ARG A 50 -67.20 12.21 46.09
N ILE A 51 -67.47 11.96 44.81
CA ILE A 51 -68.84 11.99 44.25
C ILE A 51 -69.77 11.01 45.02
N SER A 52 -69.25 9.78 45.23
CA SER A 52 -70.00 8.76 45.94
C SER A 52 -70.26 9.16 47.42
N PHE A 53 -69.30 9.81 48.06
CA PHE A 53 -69.45 10.29 49.44
C PHE A 53 -70.46 11.44 49.51
N GLU A 54 -70.41 12.42 48.63
CA GLU A 54 -71.36 13.52 48.51
C GLU A 54 -72.77 12.98 48.30
N ALA A 55 -72.97 12.03 47.42
CA ALA A 55 -74.23 11.42 47.14
C ALA A 55 -74.80 10.66 48.34
N VAL A 56 -74.00 9.93 49.11
CA VAL A 56 -74.42 9.18 50.31
C VAL A 56 -74.74 10.13 51.46
N CYS A 57 -73.98 11.21 51.63
CA CYS A 57 -74.27 12.23 52.65
C CYS A 57 -75.55 12.98 52.31
N ASP A 58 -75.78 13.34 51.07
CA ASP A 58 -77.05 14.01 50.66
C ASP A 58 -78.28 13.10 50.84
N ALA A 59 -78.18 11.85 50.41
CA ALA A 59 -79.26 10.89 50.52
C ALA A 59 -79.65 10.59 51.96
N ARG A 60 -78.76 10.75 52.95
CA ARG A 60 -78.95 10.49 54.35
C ARG A 60 -79.18 11.78 55.20
N GLY A 61 -79.14 12.94 54.54
CA GLY A 61 -79.36 14.24 55.21
C GLY A 61 -78.32 14.57 56.26
N VAL A 62 -77.02 14.20 55.96
CA VAL A 62 -75.91 14.48 56.92
C VAL A 62 -75.54 15.96 56.82
N THR A 63 -75.85 16.72 57.95
CA THR A 63 -75.57 18.15 58.08
C THR A 63 -74.34 18.42 58.94
N LEU A 64 -73.70 19.59 58.79
CA LEU A 64 -72.47 19.98 59.53
C LEU A 64 -72.72 20.77 60.83
N GLU A 65 -73.99 20.98 61.19
CA GLU A 65 -74.35 21.92 62.25
C GLU A 65 -73.90 21.55 63.70
N ASN A 66 -73.74 20.24 64.10
CA ASN A 66 -73.30 19.86 65.48
C ASN A 66 -72.09 18.96 65.52
N ALA A 67 -70.90 19.41 65.97
CA ALA A 67 -69.60 18.75 65.85
C ALA A 67 -69.51 17.36 66.56
N PRO A 68 -70.07 17.04 67.73
CA PRO A 68 -69.98 15.71 68.30
C PRO A 68 -70.95 14.68 67.70
N GLU A 69 -72.10 15.10 67.19
CA GLU A 69 -73.06 14.23 66.54
C GLU A 69 -72.66 13.96 65.06
N ARG A 70 -72.03 14.91 64.42
CA ARG A 70 -71.47 14.82 63.10
C ARG A 70 -70.56 13.65 62.93
N ARG A 71 -69.61 13.51 63.79
CA ARG A 71 -68.62 12.43 63.72
C ARG A 71 -69.30 11.04 63.84
N ARG A 72 -70.18 10.87 64.76
CA ARG A 72 -70.96 9.61 64.97
C ARG A 72 -71.88 9.30 63.76
N SER A 73 -72.53 10.30 63.21
CA SER A 73 -73.37 10.15 62.04
C SER A 73 -72.55 9.75 60.80
N LEU A 74 -71.44 10.40 60.55
CA LEU A 74 -70.52 10.04 59.49
C LEU A 74 -69.93 8.63 59.65
N GLU A 75 -69.45 8.28 60.84
CA GLU A 75 -68.91 6.95 61.12
C GLU A 75 -69.93 5.85 60.90
N ARG A 76 -71.20 6.04 61.34
CA ARG A 76 -72.30 5.10 61.11
C ARG A 76 -72.69 5.00 59.65
N THR A 77 -72.78 6.13 58.93
CA THR A 77 -73.13 6.21 57.50
C THR A 77 -72.12 5.50 56.67
N LEU A 78 -70.84 5.69 56.94
CA LEU A 78 -69.75 5.09 56.20
C LEU A 78 -69.58 3.59 56.52
N ALA A 79 -69.75 3.20 57.78
CA ALA A 79 -69.68 1.78 58.20
C ALA A 79 -70.80 0.94 57.55
N GLU A 80 -71.97 1.52 57.37
CA GLU A 80 -73.12 0.85 56.79
C GLU A 80 -73.08 0.79 55.25
N SER A 81 -72.14 1.50 54.59
CA SER A 81 -72.04 1.50 53.15
C SER A 81 -70.93 0.53 52.67
N ALA A 82 -71.34 -0.56 52.03
CA ALA A 82 -70.41 -1.56 51.48
C ALA A 82 -69.36 -0.96 50.52
N TYR A 83 -69.70 0.18 49.90
CA TYR A 83 -68.78 0.84 48.98
C TYR A 83 -67.54 1.43 49.65
N PHE A 84 -67.64 1.87 50.92
CA PHE A 84 -66.55 2.50 51.62
C PHE A 84 -65.80 1.51 52.54
N ALA A 85 -66.32 0.30 52.80
CA ALA A 85 -65.78 -0.66 53.71
C ALA A 85 -64.31 -1.05 53.48
N ASP A 86 -63.92 -1.20 52.14
CA ASP A 86 -62.59 -1.59 51.72
C ASP A 86 -61.73 -0.43 51.19
N ARG A 87 -62.27 0.81 51.31
CA ARG A 87 -61.58 1.99 50.79
C ARG A 87 -60.78 2.70 51.84
N ARG A 88 -59.56 3.11 51.48
CA ARG A 88 -58.65 3.84 52.37
C ARG A 88 -58.71 5.33 52.03
N PHE A 89 -59.40 6.07 52.94
CA PHE A 89 -59.51 7.52 52.78
C PHE A 89 -59.67 8.18 54.17
N ARG A 90 -59.45 9.47 54.20
CA ARG A 90 -59.64 10.31 55.39
C ARG A 90 -60.51 11.49 55.03
N VAL A 91 -61.41 11.88 55.97
CA VAL A 91 -62.23 13.08 55.90
C VAL A 91 -61.83 14.01 57.01
N THR A 92 -61.45 15.23 56.69
CA THR A 92 -61.02 16.26 57.60
C THR A 92 -61.81 17.54 57.41
N THR A 93 -61.90 18.38 58.45
CA THR A 93 -62.29 19.77 58.24
C THR A 93 -61.23 20.59 57.50
N PRO A 94 -61.56 21.73 56.96
CA PRO A 94 -60.56 22.62 56.34
C PRO A 94 -59.47 23.10 57.36
N THR A 95 -59.77 23.03 58.65
CA THR A 95 -58.86 23.34 59.79
C THR A 95 -57.95 22.17 60.17
N GLY A 96 -58.07 21.01 59.51
CA GLY A 96 -57.21 19.83 59.73
C GLY A 96 -57.77 18.88 60.86
N SER A 97 -58.93 19.14 61.40
CA SER A 97 -59.53 18.25 62.40
C SER A 97 -60.08 16.96 61.76
N HIS A 98 -59.68 15.79 62.27
CA HIS A 98 -60.09 14.48 61.74
C HIS A 98 -61.51 14.14 62.09
N LEU A 99 -62.35 13.88 61.12
CA LEU A 99 -63.73 13.43 61.26
C LEU A 99 -63.81 11.91 61.07
N TYR A 100 -63.18 11.38 60.09
CA TYR A 100 -63.12 9.94 59.82
C TYR A 100 -61.77 9.59 59.14
N SER A 101 -61.24 8.44 59.50
CA SER A 101 -59.98 7.97 58.84
C SER A 101 -59.93 6.45 58.91
N THR A 102 -59.63 5.88 57.71
CA THR A 102 -59.19 4.48 57.54
C THR A 102 -57.73 4.39 57.18
N LEU A 103 -57.02 5.55 57.14
CA LEU A 103 -55.63 5.64 56.85
C LEU A 103 -54.74 5.54 58.08
N ASP A 104 -53.66 4.76 57.94
CA ASP A 104 -52.66 4.61 59.02
C ASP A 104 -51.56 5.70 58.93
N SER A 105 -51.48 6.42 57.78
CA SER A 105 -50.51 7.49 57.57
C SER A 105 -50.92 8.81 58.23
N SER A 106 -49.96 9.68 58.53
CA SER A 106 -50.25 11.05 58.97
C SER A 106 -50.85 11.87 57.82
N SER A 107 -51.73 12.82 58.12
CA SER A 107 -52.29 13.75 57.14
C SER A 107 -51.25 14.75 56.67
N ASP A 108 -51.26 15.06 55.40
CA ASP A 108 -50.41 16.13 54.86
C ASP A 108 -51.09 17.49 55.08
N GLN A 109 -50.60 18.22 56.06
CA GLN A 109 -51.19 19.53 56.43
C GLN A 109 -50.99 20.57 55.36
N GLU A 110 -49.89 20.51 54.59
CA GLU A 110 -49.61 21.43 53.54
C GLU A 110 -50.55 21.23 52.33
N LEU A 111 -50.83 19.98 52.00
CA LEU A 111 -51.78 19.62 50.92
C LEU A 111 -53.20 20.02 51.30
N LEU A 112 -53.62 19.76 52.60
CA LEU A 112 -54.93 20.12 53.10
C LEU A 112 -55.15 21.64 53.10
N ALA A 113 -54.16 22.41 53.48
CA ALA A 113 -54.23 23.87 53.41
C ALA A 113 -54.43 24.42 52.00
N GLN A 114 -53.81 23.79 51.00
CA GLN A 114 -54.00 24.17 49.59
C GLN A 114 -55.40 23.80 49.05
N VAL A 115 -55.90 22.65 49.43
CA VAL A 115 -57.22 22.14 48.98
C VAL A 115 -58.41 22.94 49.59
N GLY A 116 -58.22 23.52 50.78
CA GLY A 116 -59.24 24.39 51.43
C GLY A 116 -59.70 25.58 50.56
N GLN A 117 -59.03 25.87 49.44
CA GLN A 117 -59.34 26.96 48.50
C GLN A 117 -60.07 26.50 47.19
N ARG A 118 -60.74 25.36 47.18
CA ARG A 118 -61.59 24.86 46.06
C ARG A 118 -60.87 24.11 44.93
N SER A 119 -59.64 23.66 45.03
CA SER A 119 -58.97 22.83 44.05
C SER A 119 -58.56 21.48 44.65
N SER A 120 -58.64 20.40 43.87
CA SER A 120 -57.97 19.14 44.21
C SER A 120 -56.48 19.23 43.91
N GLY A 121 -55.69 18.56 44.73
CA GLY A 121 -54.23 18.51 44.56
C GLY A 121 -53.67 17.15 44.95
N TYR A 122 -52.40 16.98 44.61
CA TYR A 122 -51.67 15.81 45.06
C TYR A 122 -50.26 16.21 45.52
N VAL A 123 -49.68 15.38 46.39
CA VAL A 123 -48.31 15.51 46.82
C VAL A 123 -47.67 14.14 46.98
N LEU A 124 -46.43 14.03 46.57
CA LEU A 124 -45.64 12.83 46.72
C LEU A 124 -44.74 12.99 47.94
N ARG A 125 -44.91 12.09 48.90
CA ARG A 125 -44.11 12.07 50.15
C ARG A 125 -43.39 10.73 50.31
N ARG A 126 -42.15 10.81 50.79
CA ARG A 126 -41.45 9.63 51.27
C ARG A 126 -41.64 9.55 52.78
N GLU A 127 -42.26 8.49 53.24
CA GLU A 127 -42.42 8.23 54.66
C GLU A 127 -41.09 7.82 55.31
N GLU A 128 -40.61 8.61 56.24
CA GLU A 128 -39.26 8.40 56.84
C GLU A 128 -39.17 7.09 57.62
N ALA A 129 -40.23 6.70 58.31
CA ALA A 129 -40.26 5.51 59.18
C ALA A 129 -40.21 4.19 58.38
N THR A 130 -40.85 4.12 57.23
CA THR A 130 -40.99 2.89 56.42
C THR A 130 -40.20 2.95 55.12
N GLY A 131 -39.78 4.15 54.73
CA GLY A 131 -39.11 4.39 53.46
C GLY A 131 -40.05 4.32 52.25
N ARG A 132 -41.36 4.17 52.45
CA ARG A 132 -42.36 4.06 51.39
C ARG A 132 -42.60 5.39 50.69
N TYR A 133 -42.92 5.33 49.40
CA TYR A 133 -43.33 6.49 48.62
C TYR A 133 -44.87 6.50 48.56
N LEU A 134 -45.46 7.50 49.19
CA LEU A 134 -46.90 7.65 49.29
C LEU A 134 -47.36 8.85 48.45
N LEU A 135 -48.34 8.60 47.60
CA LEU A 135 -49.01 9.63 46.81
C LEU A 135 -50.28 10.01 47.58
N HIS A 136 -50.26 11.20 48.14
CA HIS A 136 -51.41 11.80 48.82
C HIS A 136 -52.21 12.61 47.79
N CYS A 137 -53.48 12.27 47.59
CA CYS A 137 -54.41 13.05 46.81
C CYS A 137 -55.48 13.60 47.72
N ALA A 138 -55.77 14.90 47.64
CA ALA A 138 -56.80 15.52 48.40
C ALA A 138 -57.73 16.41 47.56
N GLY A 139 -58.99 16.48 47.92
CA GLY A 139 -59.95 17.30 47.24
C GLY A 139 -61.08 17.77 48.12
N PRO A 140 -61.76 18.89 47.84
CA PRO A 140 -62.86 19.43 48.57
C PRO A 140 -64.11 18.56 48.34
N VAL A 141 -64.82 18.29 49.38
CA VAL A 141 -66.12 17.63 49.43
C VAL A 141 -67.14 18.69 49.81
N THR A 142 -68.12 18.90 48.94
CA THR A 142 -69.15 19.95 49.19
C THR A 142 -70.37 19.32 49.80
N LEU A 143 -70.72 19.76 50.97
CA LEU A 143 -71.97 19.41 51.65
C LEU A 143 -72.88 20.65 51.75
N PRO A 144 -74.17 20.50 51.95
CA PRO A 144 -75.13 21.61 52.03
C PRO A 144 -74.69 22.74 52.95
N ASP A 145 -74.04 22.35 54.08
CA ASP A 145 -73.70 23.26 55.15
C ASP A 145 -72.19 23.61 55.26
N GLY A 146 -71.38 23.21 54.28
CA GLY A 146 -69.97 23.56 54.27
C GLY A 146 -69.08 22.63 53.44
N ILE A 147 -67.78 22.87 53.51
CA ILE A 147 -66.76 22.11 52.74
C ILE A 147 -65.98 21.25 53.75
N LEU A 148 -65.73 19.98 53.37
CA LEU A 148 -64.79 19.07 54.05
C LEU A 148 -63.68 18.78 53.07
N CYS A 149 -62.57 18.22 53.56
CA CYS A 149 -61.50 17.74 52.76
C CYS A 149 -61.45 16.21 52.82
N MET A 150 -61.41 15.55 51.65
CA MET A 150 -61.16 14.11 51.53
C MET A 150 -59.73 13.90 51.02
N GLU A 151 -59.02 13.00 51.74
CA GLU A 151 -57.66 12.61 51.40
C GLU A 151 -57.63 11.09 51.12
N THR A 152 -56.97 10.70 50.01
CA THR A 152 -56.62 9.32 49.74
C THR A 152 -55.12 9.17 49.68
N VAL A 153 -54.60 8.01 50.08
CA VAL A 153 -53.17 7.72 50.05
C VAL A 153 -52.93 6.41 49.34
N ARG A 154 -52.09 6.51 48.33
CA ARG A 154 -51.72 5.36 47.50
C ARG A 154 -50.21 5.07 47.63
N ASP A 155 -49.87 3.81 47.90
CA ASP A 155 -48.47 3.38 47.98
C ASP A 155 -47.93 3.13 46.53
N ILE A 156 -47.00 3.96 46.12
CA ILE A 156 -46.34 3.88 44.79
C ILE A 156 -44.88 3.47 44.94
N SER A 157 -44.47 2.90 46.05
CA SER A 157 -43.10 2.47 46.32
C SER A 157 -42.58 1.49 45.26
N ARG A 158 -43.46 0.66 44.71
CA ARG A 158 -43.13 -0.30 43.67
C ARG A 158 -42.54 0.38 42.44
N LEU A 159 -43.05 1.52 42.09
CA LEU A 159 -42.59 2.30 40.94
C LEU A 159 -41.12 2.73 41.06
N PHE A 160 -40.76 3.13 42.28
CA PHE A 160 -39.37 3.49 42.61
C PHE A 160 -38.46 2.27 42.67
N THR A 161 -38.96 1.15 43.21
CA THR A 161 -38.22 -0.11 43.24
C THR A 161 -37.98 -0.65 41.85
N ASP A 162 -38.99 -0.62 40.96
CA ASP A 162 -38.89 -1.06 39.59
C ASP A 162 -37.86 -0.19 38.81
N ARG A 163 -37.85 1.14 39.06
CA ARG A 163 -36.82 2.03 38.49
C ARG A 163 -35.40 1.62 38.91
N GLU A 164 -35.20 1.30 40.20
CA GLU A 164 -33.89 0.88 40.72
C GLU A 164 -33.44 -0.46 40.11
N ILE A 165 -34.37 -1.41 39.97
CA ILE A 165 -34.11 -2.68 39.27
C ILE A 165 -33.72 -2.44 37.82
N HIS A 166 -34.42 -1.53 37.11
CA HIS A 166 -34.07 -1.18 35.74
C HIS A 166 -32.66 -0.60 35.66
N TYR A 167 -32.24 0.30 36.55
CA TYR A 167 -30.87 0.82 36.61
C TYR A 167 -29.85 -0.29 36.83
N GLN A 168 -30.13 -1.27 37.67
CA GLN A 168 -29.23 -2.40 37.91
C GLN A 168 -29.12 -3.28 36.69
N VAL A 169 -30.23 -3.64 36.04
CA VAL A 169 -30.26 -4.46 34.83
C VAL A 169 -29.50 -3.76 33.69
N TYR A 170 -29.81 -2.48 33.44
CA TYR A 170 -29.11 -1.71 32.41
C TYR A 170 -27.61 -1.57 32.67
N ARG A 171 -27.19 -1.42 33.93
CA ARG A 171 -25.77 -1.39 34.28
C ARG A 171 -25.05 -2.68 33.86
N TRP A 172 -25.66 -3.84 34.12
CA TRP A 172 -25.09 -5.12 33.70
C TRP A 172 -25.07 -5.28 32.17
N ILE A 173 -26.14 -4.85 31.49
CA ILE A 173 -26.20 -4.86 30.04
C ILE A 173 -25.09 -3.97 29.44
N VAL A 174 -24.90 -2.76 29.95
CA VAL A 174 -23.85 -1.84 29.50
C VAL A 174 -22.47 -2.45 29.73
N LEU A 175 -22.19 -3.04 30.85
CA LEU A 175 -20.93 -3.71 31.14
C LEU A 175 -20.67 -4.87 30.16
N LEU A 176 -21.69 -5.67 29.89
CA LEU A 176 -21.59 -6.76 28.89
C LEU A 176 -21.28 -6.23 27.49
N VAL A 177 -22.07 -5.25 27.04
CA VAL A 177 -21.91 -4.65 25.70
C VAL A 177 -20.53 -4.03 25.54
N VAL A 178 -20.05 -3.29 26.53
CA VAL A 178 -18.71 -2.68 26.54
C VAL A 178 -17.62 -3.76 26.51
N GLY A 179 -17.77 -4.82 27.31
CA GLY A 179 -16.82 -5.93 27.33
C GLY A 179 -16.72 -6.65 25.99
N VAL A 180 -17.87 -7.01 25.41
CA VAL A 180 -17.94 -7.68 24.10
C VAL A 180 -17.39 -6.77 22.98
N SER A 181 -17.81 -5.50 22.96
CA SER A 181 -17.34 -4.54 21.95
C SER A 181 -15.84 -4.29 22.07
N SER A 182 -15.30 -4.23 23.29
CA SER A 182 -13.86 -4.08 23.51
C SER A 182 -13.08 -5.27 22.97
N LEU A 183 -13.57 -6.48 23.19
CA LEU A 183 -12.95 -7.72 22.67
C LEU A 183 -12.98 -7.75 21.15
N VAL A 184 -14.14 -7.48 20.54
CA VAL A 184 -14.30 -7.44 19.07
C VAL A 184 -13.37 -6.41 18.45
N MET A 185 -13.35 -5.18 19.01
CA MET A 185 -12.48 -4.10 18.53
C MET A 185 -10.99 -4.45 18.68
N PHE A 186 -10.61 -5.12 19.76
CA PHE A 186 -9.23 -5.58 19.96
C PHE A 186 -8.82 -6.58 18.87
N VAL A 187 -9.66 -7.59 18.62
CA VAL A 187 -9.41 -8.62 17.59
C VAL A 187 -9.33 -7.98 16.18
N LEU A 188 -10.31 -7.13 15.85
CA LEU A 188 -10.37 -6.45 14.56
C LEU A 188 -9.15 -5.53 14.34
N SER A 189 -8.78 -4.77 15.37
CA SER A 189 -7.62 -3.89 15.34
C SER A 189 -6.30 -4.65 15.17
N TYR A 190 -6.18 -5.81 15.81
CA TYR A 190 -5.02 -6.68 15.64
C TYR A 190 -4.93 -7.23 14.22
N TRP A 191 -6.06 -7.71 13.70
CA TRP A 191 -6.16 -8.30 12.36
C TRP A 191 -5.83 -7.31 11.24
N LEU A 192 -6.39 -6.08 11.31
CA LEU A 192 -6.13 -5.02 10.33
C LEU A 192 -4.72 -4.42 10.43
N THR A 193 -4.15 -4.33 11.64
CA THR A 193 -2.87 -3.63 11.81
C THR A 193 -1.66 -4.53 11.51
N THR A 194 -1.79 -5.84 11.64
CA THR A 194 -0.68 -6.79 11.46
C THR A 194 -0.11 -6.79 10.03
N PRO A 195 -0.93 -6.85 8.96
CA PRO A 195 -0.44 -6.77 7.58
C PRO A 195 0.27 -5.44 7.29
N ILE A 196 -0.32 -4.32 7.72
CA ILE A 196 0.26 -2.98 7.51
C ILE A 196 1.64 -2.85 8.17
N ARG A 197 1.83 -3.43 9.36
CA ARG A 197 3.15 -3.45 10.01
C ARG A 197 4.14 -4.33 9.26
N SER A 198 3.69 -5.41 8.65
CA SER A 198 4.53 -6.26 7.80
C SER A 198 5.05 -5.48 6.60
N LEU A 199 4.15 -4.77 5.89
CA LEU A 199 4.51 -3.87 4.79
C LEU A 199 5.54 -2.82 5.21
N GLY A 200 5.32 -2.13 6.34
CA GLY A 200 6.25 -1.13 6.86
C GLY A 200 7.63 -1.70 7.21
N ARG A 201 7.70 -2.95 7.69
CA ARG A 201 8.98 -3.62 7.98
C ARG A 201 9.73 -3.94 6.69
N VAL A 202 9.06 -4.53 5.71
CA VAL A 202 9.67 -4.83 4.40
C VAL A 202 10.13 -3.55 3.70
N ALA A 203 9.32 -2.47 3.73
CA ALA A 203 9.73 -1.17 3.21
C ALA A 203 11.01 -0.62 3.87
N THR A 204 11.16 -0.81 5.18
CA THR A 204 12.37 -0.40 5.89
C THR A 204 13.59 -1.23 5.47
N GLN A 205 13.44 -2.54 5.25
CA GLN A 205 14.50 -3.43 4.76
C GLN A 205 14.93 -3.06 3.34
N LEU A 206 13.96 -2.80 2.43
CA LEU A 206 14.26 -2.30 1.09
C LEU A 206 15.06 -0.99 1.13
N ALA A 207 14.69 -0.05 2.00
CA ALA A 207 15.40 1.23 2.16
C ALA A 207 16.82 1.05 2.70
N GLN A 208 17.13 -0.06 3.37
CA GLN A 208 18.47 -0.41 3.87
C GLN A 208 19.29 -1.21 2.85
N GLY A 209 18.77 -1.47 1.65
CA GLY A 209 19.46 -2.18 0.59
C GLY A 209 19.24 -3.70 0.57
N ASP A 210 18.34 -4.23 1.41
CA ASP A 210 17.91 -5.62 1.31
C ASP A 210 16.64 -5.70 0.46
N TYR A 211 16.79 -6.07 -0.80
CA TYR A 211 15.70 -6.12 -1.79
C TYR A 211 14.98 -7.47 -1.85
N SER A 212 15.46 -8.49 -1.13
CA SER A 212 14.92 -9.86 -1.19
C SER A 212 13.60 -10.08 -0.41
N PRO A 213 13.30 -9.39 0.71
CA PRO A 213 12.07 -9.62 1.44
C PRO A 213 10.81 -9.20 0.67
N ARG A 214 9.74 -9.98 0.85
CA ARG A 214 8.41 -9.68 0.27
C ARG A 214 7.36 -9.60 1.37
N ALA A 215 6.39 -8.72 1.18
CA ALA A 215 5.25 -8.61 2.05
C ALA A 215 4.33 -9.84 1.91
N ARG A 216 3.82 -10.31 3.03
CA ARG A 216 2.92 -11.46 3.05
C ARG A 216 1.53 -11.02 2.56
N VAL A 217 1.06 -11.62 1.48
CA VAL A 217 -0.31 -11.44 0.98
C VAL A 217 -1.22 -12.36 1.79
N MET A 218 -2.24 -11.79 2.46
CA MET A 218 -3.17 -12.55 3.30
C MET A 218 -4.60 -12.06 3.06
N GLY A 219 -5.38 -12.88 2.36
CA GLY A 219 -6.77 -12.55 2.03
C GLY A 219 -6.96 -12.07 0.60
N SER A 220 -8.10 -11.41 0.34
CA SER A 220 -8.49 -10.86 -0.97
C SER A 220 -9.12 -9.47 -0.80
N ASP A 221 -8.65 -8.71 0.18
CA ASP A 221 -9.09 -7.35 0.49
C ASP A 221 -8.12 -6.30 -0.09
N GLU A 222 -8.42 -5.04 0.11
CA GLU A 222 -7.61 -3.90 -0.37
C GLU A 222 -6.19 -3.90 0.23
N ILE A 223 -6.01 -4.50 1.41
CA ILE A 223 -4.68 -4.63 2.03
C ILE A 223 -3.85 -5.70 1.32
N SER A 224 -4.50 -6.75 0.85
CA SER A 224 -3.85 -7.81 0.05
C SER A 224 -3.45 -7.29 -1.32
N GLU A 225 -4.30 -6.51 -2.00
CA GLU A 225 -3.99 -5.83 -3.26
C GLU A 225 -2.82 -4.85 -3.11
N LEU A 226 -2.79 -4.11 -2.00
CA LEU A 226 -1.67 -3.23 -1.67
C LEU A 226 -0.37 -4.02 -1.46
N ALA A 227 -0.44 -5.18 -0.81
CA ALA A 227 0.73 -6.04 -0.59
C ALA A 227 1.27 -6.62 -1.91
N GLU A 228 0.41 -7.03 -2.83
CA GLU A 228 0.79 -7.47 -4.17
C GLU A 228 1.44 -6.34 -4.97
N SER A 229 0.82 -5.17 -5.02
CA SER A 229 1.36 -3.98 -5.71
C SER A 229 2.73 -3.58 -5.15
N PHE A 230 2.89 -3.66 -3.83
CA PHE A 230 4.16 -3.41 -3.16
C PHE A 230 5.22 -4.45 -3.56
N ASN A 231 4.87 -5.74 -3.63
CA ASN A 231 5.78 -6.80 -4.06
C ASN A 231 6.23 -6.62 -5.52
N HIS A 232 5.31 -6.26 -6.43
CA HIS A 232 5.66 -5.92 -7.81
C HIS A 232 6.63 -4.75 -7.92
N MET A 233 6.44 -3.71 -7.09
CA MET A 233 7.40 -2.61 -7.01
C MET A 233 8.76 -3.08 -6.49
N ALA A 234 8.79 -3.94 -5.47
CA ALA A 234 10.03 -4.50 -4.92
C ALA A 234 10.78 -5.34 -5.96
N ASP A 235 10.07 -6.16 -6.76
CA ASP A 235 10.64 -6.95 -7.87
C ASP A 235 11.29 -6.03 -8.93
N ALA A 236 10.59 -4.96 -9.29
CA ALA A 236 11.13 -4.00 -10.26
C ALA A 236 12.37 -3.27 -9.73
N VAL A 237 12.39 -2.89 -8.46
CA VAL A 237 13.56 -2.25 -7.82
C VAL A 237 14.74 -3.22 -7.78
N GLU A 238 14.54 -4.46 -7.32
CA GLU A 238 15.59 -5.48 -7.26
C GLU A 238 16.20 -5.71 -8.63
N LYS A 239 15.36 -5.88 -9.66
CA LYS A 239 15.82 -6.05 -11.04
C LYS A 239 16.63 -4.85 -11.53
N ASN A 240 16.15 -3.63 -11.30
CA ASN A 240 16.86 -2.42 -11.72
C ASN A 240 18.22 -2.27 -11.03
N VAL A 241 18.28 -2.60 -9.74
CA VAL A 241 19.56 -2.58 -8.97
C VAL A 241 20.53 -3.61 -9.55
N GLN A 242 20.09 -4.84 -9.80
CA GLN A 242 20.93 -5.86 -10.43
C GLN A 242 21.44 -5.44 -11.80
N GLU A 243 20.58 -4.86 -12.65
CA GLU A 243 20.97 -4.35 -13.96
C GLU A 243 22.02 -3.23 -13.85
N LEU A 244 21.87 -2.33 -12.84
CA LEU A 244 22.84 -1.27 -12.57
C LEU A 244 24.18 -1.81 -12.07
N GLU A 245 24.17 -2.78 -11.14
CA GLU A 245 25.39 -3.42 -10.65
C GLU A 245 26.14 -4.16 -11.76
N ASP A 246 25.41 -4.87 -12.62
CA ASP A 246 26.01 -5.55 -13.76
C ASP A 246 26.57 -4.55 -14.80
N ALA A 247 25.91 -3.42 -15.00
CA ALA A 247 26.41 -2.35 -15.87
C ALA A 247 27.67 -1.70 -15.28
N ALA A 248 27.65 -1.41 -13.96
CA ALA A 248 28.81 -0.86 -13.27
C ALA A 248 30.01 -1.81 -13.34
N ARG A 249 29.80 -3.11 -13.08
CA ARG A 249 30.86 -4.13 -13.17
C ARG A 249 31.43 -4.22 -14.58
N ARG A 250 30.58 -4.23 -15.63
CA ARG A 250 31.05 -4.19 -17.02
C ARG A 250 31.87 -2.94 -17.33
N GLN A 251 31.50 -1.80 -16.78
CA GLN A 251 32.22 -0.53 -16.93
C GLN A 251 33.60 -0.58 -16.24
N GLU A 252 33.68 -1.16 -15.03
CA GLU A 252 34.94 -1.36 -14.31
C GLU A 252 35.90 -2.28 -15.08
N ASP A 253 35.40 -3.45 -15.54
CA ASP A 253 36.18 -4.43 -16.31
C ASP A 253 36.70 -3.83 -17.62
N PHE A 254 35.84 -3.05 -18.29
CA PHE A 254 36.24 -2.31 -19.52
C PHE A 254 37.38 -1.32 -19.23
N THR A 255 37.23 -0.51 -18.16
CA THR A 255 38.22 0.49 -17.76
C THR A 255 39.56 -0.15 -17.37
N ALA A 256 39.50 -1.22 -16.58
CA ALA A 256 40.69 -1.96 -16.17
C ALA A 256 41.43 -2.55 -17.39
N SER A 257 40.71 -3.18 -18.33
CA SER A 257 41.27 -3.74 -19.55
C SER A 257 41.88 -2.66 -20.42
N PHE A 258 41.21 -1.51 -20.59
CA PHE A 258 41.70 -0.38 -21.34
C PHE A 258 43.04 0.15 -20.79
N VAL A 259 43.10 0.41 -19.51
CA VAL A 259 44.32 0.88 -18.83
C VAL A 259 45.48 -0.13 -19.02
N HIS A 260 45.18 -1.42 -18.92
CA HIS A 260 46.17 -2.46 -19.15
C HIS A 260 46.71 -2.49 -20.58
N GLU A 261 45.83 -2.42 -21.59
CA GLU A 261 46.20 -2.43 -23.00
C GLU A 261 46.92 -1.14 -23.47
N LEU A 262 46.74 -0.01 -22.77
CA LEU A 262 47.50 1.22 -22.95
C LEU A 262 48.89 1.13 -22.29
N LYS A 263 49.00 0.60 -21.08
CA LYS A 263 50.22 0.57 -20.32
C LYS A 263 51.35 -0.23 -21.05
N THR A 264 50.98 -1.36 -21.64
CA THR A 264 51.96 -2.26 -22.27
C THR A 264 52.69 -1.58 -23.45
N PRO A 265 52.07 -1.03 -24.48
CA PRO A 265 52.76 -0.36 -25.59
C PRO A 265 53.50 0.91 -25.10
N LEU A 266 52.92 1.67 -24.18
CA LEU A 266 53.56 2.86 -23.64
C LEU A 266 54.89 2.53 -22.92
N THR A 267 54.90 1.46 -22.13
CA THR A 267 56.11 0.99 -21.45
C THR A 267 57.17 0.56 -22.46
N SER A 268 56.76 -0.13 -23.55
CA SER A 268 57.67 -0.52 -24.61
C SER A 268 58.26 0.71 -25.35
N ILE A 269 57.43 1.69 -25.71
CA ILE A 269 57.88 2.94 -26.36
C ILE A 269 58.90 3.65 -25.46
N ILE A 270 58.61 3.81 -24.18
CA ILE A 270 59.51 4.47 -23.23
C ILE A 270 60.82 3.70 -23.11
N GLY A 271 60.78 2.37 -22.97
CA GLY A 271 61.97 1.54 -22.86
C GLY A 271 62.88 1.60 -24.11
N TYR A 272 62.31 1.51 -25.33
CA TYR A 272 63.09 1.63 -26.55
C TYR A 272 63.60 3.06 -26.77
N ALA A 273 62.81 4.07 -26.40
CA ALA A 273 63.24 5.46 -26.44
C ALA A 273 64.41 5.73 -25.47
N ASP A 274 64.40 5.15 -24.29
CA ASP A 274 65.49 5.25 -23.33
C ASP A 274 66.73 4.54 -23.80
N MET A 275 66.61 3.37 -24.43
CA MET A 275 67.71 2.69 -25.13
C MET A 275 68.35 3.59 -26.21
N LEU A 276 67.53 4.23 -27.08
CA LEU A 276 68.04 5.17 -28.07
C LEU A 276 68.74 6.37 -27.43
N ARG A 277 68.26 6.85 -26.32
CA ARG A 277 68.87 7.97 -25.56
C ARG A 277 70.24 7.62 -24.96
N SER A 278 70.43 6.36 -24.54
CA SER A 278 71.67 5.92 -23.92
C SER A 278 72.94 5.98 -24.82
N GLY A 279 72.79 6.09 -26.12
CA GLY A 279 73.82 6.43 -27.10
C GLY A 279 74.77 5.31 -27.51
N ASN A 280 74.81 4.15 -26.83
CA ASN A 280 75.73 3.03 -27.09
C ASN A 280 75.11 1.88 -27.92
N LEU A 281 74.41 2.18 -29.00
CA LEU A 281 73.73 1.16 -29.81
C LEU A 281 74.38 1.03 -31.21
N SER A 282 74.40 -0.20 -31.71
CA SER A 282 74.73 -0.46 -33.12
C SER A 282 73.66 0.14 -34.04
N GLU A 283 73.97 0.41 -35.31
CA GLU A 283 72.97 0.92 -36.27
C GLU A 283 71.74 0.00 -36.43
N ASP A 284 71.97 -1.32 -36.44
CA ASP A 284 70.89 -2.30 -36.50
C ASP A 284 69.96 -2.23 -35.25
N MET A 285 70.55 -2.06 -34.06
CA MET A 285 69.77 -1.90 -32.84
C MET A 285 69.03 -0.58 -32.77
N ARG A 286 69.60 0.53 -33.28
CA ARG A 286 68.89 1.82 -33.43
C ARG A 286 67.70 1.70 -34.37
N PHE A 287 67.87 1.07 -35.52
CA PHE A 287 66.79 0.86 -36.48
C PHE A 287 65.67 -0.03 -35.88
N LYS A 288 66.02 -1.11 -35.19
CA LYS A 288 65.07 -1.98 -34.51
C LYS A 288 64.30 -1.23 -33.44
N ALA A 289 64.96 -0.48 -32.54
CA ALA A 289 64.32 0.31 -31.51
C ALA A 289 63.38 1.37 -32.07
N ALA A 290 63.81 2.11 -33.11
CA ALA A 290 62.97 3.08 -33.80
C ALA A 290 61.74 2.40 -34.45
N SER A 291 61.92 1.23 -35.05
CA SER A 291 60.83 0.45 -35.68
C SER A 291 59.81 -0.05 -34.61
N TYR A 292 60.30 -0.47 -33.45
CA TYR A 292 59.38 -0.85 -32.33
C TYR A 292 58.60 0.35 -31.80
N ILE A 293 59.24 1.50 -31.60
CA ILE A 293 58.53 2.73 -31.19
C ILE A 293 57.45 3.10 -32.18
N PHE A 294 57.77 3.07 -33.47
CA PHE A 294 56.81 3.37 -34.53
C PHE A 294 55.66 2.38 -34.56
N SER A 295 55.93 1.08 -34.45
CA SER A 295 54.87 0.04 -34.48
C SER A 295 53.96 0.13 -33.26
N GLU A 296 54.49 0.35 -32.07
CA GLU A 296 53.68 0.52 -30.84
C GLU A 296 52.89 1.85 -30.85
N GLY A 297 53.50 2.93 -31.38
CA GLY A 297 52.80 4.19 -31.60
C GLY A 297 51.60 4.04 -32.58
N LYS A 298 51.76 3.33 -33.67
CA LYS A 298 50.71 3.02 -34.63
C LYS A 298 49.62 2.12 -34.02
N ARG A 299 50.03 1.21 -33.16
CA ARG A 299 49.10 0.37 -32.36
C ARG A 299 48.24 1.20 -31.43
N LEU A 300 48.82 2.16 -30.69
CA LEU A 300 48.13 3.07 -29.80
C LEU A 300 47.13 3.96 -30.56
N GLU A 301 47.52 4.48 -31.72
CA GLU A 301 46.64 5.24 -32.62
C GLU A 301 45.40 4.39 -33.02
N ASN A 302 45.62 3.16 -33.47
CA ASN A 302 44.51 2.26 -33.84
C ASN A 302 43.62 1.91 -32.67
N LEU A 303 44.19 1.69 -31.47
CA LEU A 303 43.44 1.47 -30.24
C LEU A 303 42.55 2.67 -29.89
N SER A 304 43.10 3.89 -29.96
CA SER A 304 42.39 5.13 -29.71
C SER A 304 41.23 5.34 -30.68
N LEU A 305 41.45 5.12 -31.99
CA LEU A 305 40.40 5.22 -32.99
C LEU A 305 39.30 4.20 -32.84
N ALA A 306 39.65 2.95 -32.49
CA ALA A 306 38.67 1.91 -32.21
C ALA A 306 37.84 2.23 -30.97
N LEU A 307 38.47 2.78 -29.91
CA LEU A 307 37.77 3.22 -28.71
C LEU A 307 36.81 4.38 -28.98
N MET A 308 37.28 5.40 -29.71
CA MET A 308 36.43 6.52 -30.16
C MET A 308 35.20 6.02 -30.93
N SER A 309 35.41 5.08 -31.84
CA SER A 309 34.34 4.47 -32.63
C SER A 309 33.31 3.75 -31.75
N LEU A 310 33.77 2.99 -30.71
CA LEU A 310 32.90 2.35 -29.76
C LEU A 310 32.07 3.35 -28.92
N LEU A 311 32.69 4.43 -28.48
CA LEU A 311 31.98 5.47 -27.69
C LEU A 311 30.97 6.24 -28.54
N VAL A 312 31.33 6.57 -29.76
CA VAL A 312 30.43 7.28 -30.69
C VAL A 312 29.23 6.42 -31.06
N VAL A 313 29.44 5.15 -31.43
CA VAL A 313 28.36 4.23 -31.79
C VAL A 313 27.38 4.03 -30.62
N GLY A 314 27.86 3.97 -29.38
CA GLY A 314 27.01 3.81 -28.18
C GLY A 314 26.12 5.02 -27.87
N HIS A 315 26.41 6.21 -28.41
CA HIS A 315 25.68 7.45 -28.10
C HIS A 315 25.09 8.14 -29.35
N SER A 316 25.31 7.61 -30.55
CA SER A 316 24.86 8.24 -31.82
C SER A 316 23.48 7.76 -32.24
N THR A 317 22.62 8.73 -32.61
CA THR A 317 21.55 8.48 -33.57
C THR A 317 22.23 8.29 -34.92
N ALA A 318 22.15 7.08 -35.50
CA ALA A 318 22.76 6.79 -36.83
C ALA A 318 22.25 7.79 -37.89
N ASP A 319 23.17 8.34 -38.71
CA ASP A 319 22.79 9.09 -39.90
C ASP A 319 22.20 8.11 -40.95
N ALA A 320 20.97 7.67 -40.64
CA ALA A 320 20.33 6.57 -41.33
C ALA A 320 19.79 7.02 -42.68
N ARG A 321 20.40 6.52 -43.74
CA ARG A 321 19.97 6.69 -45.13
C ARG A 321 19.80 5.35 -45.82
N GLN A 322 19.18 5.36 -46.99
CA GLN A 322 19.03 4.17 -47.79
C GLN A 322 20.38 3.76 -48.38
N VAL A 323 20.92 2.61 -47.99
CA VAL A 323 22.22 2.09 -48.40
C VAL A 323 22.04 0.94 -49.39
N ASN A 324 22.68 1.02 -50.54
CA ASN A 324 22.75 -0.12 -51.45
C ASN A 324 23.80 -1.11 -50.94
N MET A 325 23.35 -2.23 -50.42
CA MET A 325 24.20 -3.22 -49.72
C MET A 325 25.12 -3.97 -50.66
N ARG A 326 24.70 -4.21 -51.90
CA ARG A 326 25.58 -4.81 -52.93
C ARG A 326 26.79 -3.93 -53.19
N ARG A 327 26.55 -2.63 -53.45
CA ARG A 327 27.62 -1.65 -53.70
C ARG A 327 28.55 -1.53 -52.50
N LEU A 328 27.99 -1.51 -51.27
CA LEU A 328 28.76 -1.43 -50.03
C LEU A 328 29.67 -2.65 -49.83
N CYS A 329 29.17 -3.87 -50.07
CA CYS A 329 29.97 -5.09 -49.99
C CYS A 329 31.09 -5.11 -51.05
N GLN A 330 30.80 -4.67 -52.26
CA GLN A 330 31.81 -4.56 -53.32
C GLN A 330 32.91 -3.55 -52.98
N GLU A 331 32.53 -2.40 -52.39
CA GLU A 331 33.48 -1.37 -51.97
C GLU A 331 34.36 -1.85 -50.84
N ALA A 332 33.77 -2.49 -49.79
CA ALA A 332 34.52 -3.11 -48.71
C ALA A 332 35.53 -4.16 -49.23
N GLY A 333 35.07 -5.01 -50.14
CA GLY A 333 35.93 -5.98 -50.76
C GLY A 333 37.09 -5.33 -51.54
N ARG A 334 36.83 -4.27 -52.32
CA ARG A 334 37.85 -3.52 -53.08
C ARG A 334 38.89 -2.89 -52.14
N ILE A 335 38.46 -2.32 -50.99
CA ILE A 335 39.35 -1.72 -49.98
C ILE A 335 40.26 -2.78 -49.33
N CYS A 336 39.73 -3.95 -49.00
CA CYS A 336 40.48 -5.03 -48.36
C CYS A 336 41.32 -5.89 -49.32
N GLN A 337 41.05 -5.87 -50.61
CA GLN A 337 41.70 -6.69 -51.60
C GLN A 337 43.26 -6.57 -51.63
N PRO A 338 43.89 -5.36 -51.57
CA PRO A 338 45.33 -5.26 -51.51
C PRO A 338 45.95 -5.98 -50.28
N ALA A 339 45.40 -5.82 -49.15
CA ALA A 339 45.88 -6.47 -47.90
C ALA A 339 45.70 -8.01 -47.94
N MET A 340 44.62 -8.49 -48.57
CA MET A 340 44.41 -9.92 -48.82
C MET A 340 45.45 -10.51 -49.73
N ARG A 341 45.69 -9.84 -50.88
CA ARG A 341 46.71 -10.25 -51.84
C ARG A 341 48.13 -10.24 -51.26
N ALA A 342 48.47 -9.23 -50.45
CA ALA A 342 49.76 -9.13 -49.78
C ALA A 342 50.05 -10.31 -48.85
N LYS A 343 48.96 -10.91 -48.24
CA LYS A 343 49.07 -12.14 -47.46
C LYS A 343 48.90 -13.42 -48.29
N GLY A 344 48.75 -13.33 -49.62
CA GLY A 344 48.53 -14.50 -50.46
C GLY A 344 47.15 -15.12 -50.38
N LEU A 345 46.13 -14.33 -49.96
CA LEU A 345 44.76 -14.80 -49.80
C LEU A 345 43.88 -14.47 -51.02
N THR A 346 42.90 -15.34 -51.28
CA THR A 346 41.88 -15.13 -52.30
C THR A 346 40.60 -14.57 -51.64
N LEU A 347 40.18 -13.36 -52.01
CA LEU A 347 38.92 -12.77 -51.59
C LEU A 347 37.85 -12.90 -52.67
N SER A 348 36.72 -13.52 -52.36
CA SER A 348 35.54 -13.62 -53.23
C SER A 348 34.39 -12.81 -52.64
N VAL A 349 33.80 -11.91 -53.44
CA VAL A 349 32.65 -11.10 -53.02
C VAL A 349 31.43 -11.50 -53.85
N ARG A 350 30.37 -11.94 -53.17
CA ARG A 350 29.09 -12.36 -53.75
C ARG A 350 27.94 -11.64 -53.03
N ALA A 351 27.47 -10.54 -53.57
CA ALA A 351 26.42 -9.76 -52.95
C ALA A 351 25.21 -9.60 -53.87
N GLU A 352 24.03 -9.95 -53.36
CA GLU A 352 22.76 -9.74 -54.04
C GLU A 352 22.33 -8.27 -53.93
N GLU A 353 21.45 -7.84 -54.84
CA GLU A 353 20.80 -6.53 -54.73
C GLU A 353 19.94 -6.47 -53.46
N GLY A 354 20.10 -5.40 -52.72
CA GLY A 354 19.33 -5.12 -51.53
C GLY A 354 19.63 -3.72 -50.99
N ALA A 355 18.64 -3.13 -50.38
CA ALA A 355 18.77 -1.85 -49.71
C ALA A 355 18.45 -2.00 -48.23
N LEU A 356 19.22 -1.32 -47.40
CA LEU A 356 19.03 -1.28 -45.95
C LEU A 356 19.06 0.17 -45.51
N ARG A 357 18.16 0.56 -44.61
CA ARG A 357 18.23 1.87 -43.96
C ARG A 357 19.26 1.82 -42.83
N GLY A 358 20.35 2.56 -42.98
CA GLY A 358 21.44 2.53 -42.02
C GLY A 358 22.50 3.58 -42.27
N ASP A 359 23.49 3.65 -41.38
CA ASP A 359 24.66 4.51 -41.53
C ASP A 359 25.71 3.83 -42.42
N PRO A 360 26.02 4.37 -43.62
CA PRO A 360 26.97 3.75 -44.54
C PRO A 360 28.37 3.64 -43.97
N ALA A 361 28.82 4.63 -43.15
CA ALA A 361 30.17 4.63 -42.60
C ALA A 361 30.33 3.54 -41.54
N LEU A 362 29.32 3.38 -40.69
CA LEU A 362 29.30 2.32 -39.68
C LEU A 362 29.21 0.93 -40.34
N LEU A 363 28.33 0.76 -41.32
CA LEU A 363 28.21 -0.51 -42.05
C LEU A 363 29.50 -0.84 -42.83
N GLN A 364 30.17 0.16 -43.37
CA GLN A 364 31.48 -0.01 -43.99
C GLN A 364 32.54 -0.46 -42.97
N THR A 365 32.54 0.14 -41.78
CA THR A 365 33.41 -0.22 -40.64
C THR A 365 33.16 -1.67 -40.20
N LEU A 366 31.90 -2.09 -40.08
CA LEU A 366 31.53 -3.48 -39.77
C LEU A 366 32.13 -4.46 -40.79
N LEU A 367 31.94 -4.21 -42.08
CA LEU A 367 32.46 -5.06 -43.14
C LEU A 367 33.99 -5.14 -43.12
N GLN A 368 34.68 -4.00 -42.97
CA GLN A 368 36.13 -3.94 -42.90
C GLN A 368 36.69 -4.71 -41.71
N ASN A 369 36.07 -4.55 -40.50
CA ASN A 369 36.51 -5.31 -39.32
C ASN A 369 36.32 -6.82 -39.48
N LEU A 370 35.18 -7.26 -40.04
CA LEU A 370 34.95 -8.69 -40.29
C LEU A 370 35.94 -9.25 -41.30
N LEU A 371 36.22 -8.52 -42.40
CA LEU A 371 37.20 -8.93 -43.40
C LEU A 371 38.65 -8.93 -42.87
N ASP A 372 39.01 -7.95 -42.03
CA ASP A 372 40.35 -7.91 -41.40
C ASP A 372 40.56 -9.04 -40.40
N ASN A 373 39.51 -9.38 -39.63
CA ASN A 373 39.57 -10.55 -38.76
C ASN A 373 39.75 -11.85 -39.54
N ALA A 374 39.00 -12.05 -40.61
CA ALA A 374 39.15 -13.19 -41.53
C ALA A 374 40.56 -13.26 -42.13
N ARG A 375 41.09 -12.11 -42.59
CA ARG A 375 42.47 -11.99 -43.10
C ARG A 375 43.52 -12.40 -42.05
N LYS A 376 43.37 -11.93 -40.80
CA LYS A 376 44.28 -12.29 -39.69
C LYS A 376 44.23 -13.77 -39.37
N ALA A 377 43.03 -14.38 -39.36
CA ALA A 377 42.82 -15.77 -39.01
C ALA A 377 43.30 -16.76 -40.06
N THR A 378 43.33 -16.38 -41.34
CA THR A 378 43.63 -17.27 -42.49
C THR A 378 45.11 -17.24 -42.86
N ASP A 379 45.72 -18.40 -43.01
CA ASP A 379 47.10 -18.52 -43.50
C ASP A 379 47.19 -18.37 -45.01
N SER A 380 48.41 -18.11 -45.51
CA SER A 380 48.68 -17.89 -46.95
C SER A 380 48.18 -19.06 -47.79
N GLY A 381 47.56 -18.74 -48.94
CA GLY A 381 46.93 -19.71 -49.86
C GLY A 381 45.44 -19.95 -49.55
N GLY A 382 44.93 -19.47 -48.41
CA GLY A 382 43.53 -19.65 -48.05
C GLY A 382 42.55 -18.72 -48.74
N GLN A 383 41.26 -18.97 -48.54
CA GLN A 383 40.18 -18.23 -49.15
C GLN A 383 39.32 -17.53 -48.11
N VAL A 384 38.92 -16.29 -48.40
CA VAL A 384 37.91 -15.52 -47.65
C VAL A 384 36.75 -15.20 -48.59
N VAL A 385 35.51 -15.44 -48.10
CA VAL A 385 34.29 -15.19 -48.89
C VAL A 385 33.44 -14.17 -48.14
N LEU A 386 33.11 -13.06 -48.82
CA LEU A 386 32.10 -12.12 -48.37
C LEU A 386 30.82 -12.37 -49.18
N ALA A 387 29.76 -12.81 -48.53
CA ALA A 387 28.46 -13.01 -49.14
C ALA A 387 27.42 -12.05 -48.53
N GLY A 388 26.57 -11.49 -49.39
CA GLY A 388 25.45 -10.64 -48.96
C GLY A 388 24.18 -11.10 -49.65
N ARG A 389 23.10 -11.24 -48.88
CA ARG A 389 21.79 -11.59 -49.44
C ARG A 389 20.64 -10.86 -48.69
N ARG A 390 19.54 -10.67 -49.37
CA ARG A 390 18.33 -10.13 -48.75
C ARG A 390 17.75 -11.14 -47.76
N ASP A 391 17.27 -10.68 -46.61
CA ASP A 391 16.69 -11.49 -45.54
C ASP A 391 15.41 -10.80 -45.01
N GLY A 392 14.27 -11.09 -45.64
CA GLY A 392 13.03 -10.38 -45.40
C GLY A 392 13.14 -8.90 -45.74
N GLU A 393 12.82 -8.04 -44.77
CA GLU A 393 12.99 -6.57 -44.89
C GLU A 393 14.42 -6.12 -44.57
N GLY A 394 15.28 -7.01 -44.10
CA GLY A 394 16.65 -6.76 -43.72
C GLY A 394 17.68 -7.28 -44.75
N TYR A 395 18.93 -7.30 -44.31
CA TYR A 395 20.05 -7.79 -45.12
C TYR A 395 20.99 -8.65 -44.29
N ARG A 396 21.40 -9.80 -44.83
CA ARG A 396 22.31 -10.73 -44.20
C ARG A 396 23.68 -10.65 -44.88
N ILE A 397 24.70 -10.40 -44.07
CA ILE A 397 26.11 -10.40 -44.48
C ILE A 397 26.77 -11.60 -43.83
N THR A 398 27.51 -12.37 -44.62
CA THR A 398 28.28 -13.52 -44.13
C THR A 398 29.73 -13.36 -44.61
N VAL A 399 30.66 -13.43 -43.65
CA VAL A 399 32.10 -13.53 -43.94
C VAL A 399 32.56 -14.90 -43.50
N ALA A 400 33.06 -15.70 -44.42
CA ALA A 400 33.58 -17.02 -44.18
C ALA A 400 35.08 -17.07 -44.48
N ASP A 401 35.87 -17.63 -43.62
CA ASP A 401 37.30 -17.85 -43.74
C ASP A 401 37.66 -19.32 -43.58
N GLN A 402 38.81 -19.70 -44.11
CA GLN A 402 39.44 -21.01 -43.96
C GLN A 402 40.61 -20.95 -42.97
N GLY A 403 40.46 -20.14 -41.93
CA GLY A 403 41.48 -19.93 -40.92
C GLY A 403 41.52 -20.97 -39.82
N ARG A 404 42.21 -20.64 -38.77
CA ARG A 404 42.42 -21.52 -37.62
C ARG A 404 41.16 -21.86 -36.81
N GLY A 405 40.05 -21.12 -37.05
CA GLY A 405 38.84 -21.28 -36.23
C GLY A 405 38.95 -20.74 -34.80
N ILE A 406 37.85 -20.89 -34.08
CA ILE A 406 37.70 -20.43 -32.70
C ILE A 406 37.19 -21.61 -31.90
N PRO A 407 37.77 -21.92 -30.72
CA PRO A 407 37.27 -22.94 -29.81
C PRO A 407 35.83 -22.62 -29.33
N GLU A 408 34.96 -23.63 -29.24
CA GLU A 408 33.55 -23.48 -28.93
C GLU A 408 33.31 -22.73 -27.60
N GLY A 409 34.13 -23.01 -26.57
CA GLY A 409 34.03 -22.37 -25.25
C GLY A 409 34.34 -20.85 -25.24
N GLU A 410 34.96 -20.36 -26.31
CA GLU A 410 35.35 -18.94 -26.43
C GLU A 410 34.35 -18.09 -27.24
N LEU A 411 33.45 -18.72 -28.01
CA LEU A 411 32.52 -18.02 -28.90
C LEU A 411 31.64 -16.98 -28.23
N ASN A 412 31.28 -17.16 -26.95
CA ASN A 412 30.48 -16.20 -26.22
C ASN A 412 31.25 -14.98 -25.76
N LYS A 413 32.59 -15.06 -25.69
CA LYS A 413 33.46 -13.99 -25.17
C LYS A 413 34.11 -13.15 -26.27
N ILE A 414 34.23 -13.66 -27.51
CA ILE A 414 34.95 -12.97 -28.59
C ILE A 414 34.38 -11.60 -28.98
N THR A 415 33.16 -11.29 -28.55
CA THR A 415 32.54 -9.98 -28.72
C THR A 415 32.70 -9.05 -27.52
N GLU A 416 33.34 -9.52 -26.44
CA GLU A 416 33.68 -8.66 -25.31
C GLU A 416 34.84 -7.74 -25.68
N PRO A 417 34.82 -6.46 -25.29
CA PRO A 417 35.93 -5.55 -25.55
C PRO A 417 37.25 -6.07 -24.97
N PHE A 418 38.34 -5.93 -25.73
CA PHE A 418 39.70 -6.37 -25.37
C PHE A 418 39.90 -7.89 -25.23
N TYR A 419 38.86 -8.68 -25.58
CA TYR A 419 38.98 -10.13 -25.50
C TYR A 419 39.75 -10.67 -26.75
N MET A 420 40.69 -11.56 -26.48
CA MET A 420 41.51 -12.22 -27.50
C MET A 420 41.75 -13.67 -27.11
N VAL A 421 41.44 -14.62 -27.97
CA VAL A 421 41.66 -16.06 -27.79
C VAL A 421 43.17 -16.37 -27.63
N ASP A 422 44.04 -15.73 -28.46
CA ASP A 422 45.47 -15.80 -28.34
C ASP A 422 46.07 -14.38 -28.28
N LYS A 423 46.48 -13.94 -27.11
CA LYS A 423 46.98 -12.58 -26.85
C LYS A 423 48.33 -12.33 -27.50
N SER A 424 49.19 -13.37 -27.62
CA SER A 424 50.54 -13.21 -28.13
C SER A 424 50.58 -12.96 -29.66
N ARG A 425 49.84 -13.78 -30.41
CA ARG A 425 49.76 -13.70 -31.86
C ARG A 425 48.89 -12.52 -32.32
N SER A 426 47.78 -12.28 -31.65
CA SER A 426 46.90 -11.17 -31.95
C SER A 426 47.61 -9.81 -31.78
N ARG A 427 48.48 -9.69 -30.77
CA ARG A 427 49.33 -8.49 -30.59
C ARG A 427 50.33 -8.31 -31.73
N ALA A 428 50.97 -9.38 -32.19
CA ALA A 428 51.89 -9.32 -33.34
C ALA A 428 51.21 -8.87 -34.64
N GLU A 429 49.91 -9.18 -34.82
CA GLU A 429 49.10 -8.80 -35.95
C GLU A 429 48.34 -7.45 -35.78
N GLY A 430 48.67 -6.71 -34.69
CA GLY A 430 48.09 -5.37 -34.40
C GLY A 430 46.62 -5.38 -33.96
N GLY A 431 46.16 -6.48 -33.40
CA GLY A 431 44.79 -6.60 -32.89
C GLY A 431 44.66 -6.02 -31.46
N ALA A 432 43.65 -5.20 -31.21
CA ALA A 432 43.35 -4.63 -29.91
C ALA A 432 42.17 -5.34 -29.19
N GLY A 433 41.57 -6.37 -29.80
CA GLY A 433 40.40 -7.05 -29.25
C GLY A 433 39.11 -6.20 -29.25
N LEU A 434 39.07 -5.09 -30.02
CA LEU A 434 37.92 -4.18 -30.07
C LEU A 434 37.05 -4.37 -31.32
N GLY A 435 37.59 -4.99 -32.39
CA GLY A 435 36.93 -5.06 -33.71
C GLY A 435 35.58 -5.80 -33.67
N LEU A 436 35.50 -6.97 -33.02
CA LEU A 436 34.24 -7.72 -32.91
C LEU A 436 33.25 -7.10 -31.96
N ALA A 437 33.72 -6.44 -30.88
CA ALA A 437 32.88 -5.65 -30.00
C ALA A 437 32.21 -4.48 -30.75
N LEU A 438 32.97 -3.77 -31.58
CA LEU A 438 32.45 -2.72 -32.43
C LEU A 438 31.47 -3.27 -33.49
N CYS A 439 31.76 -4.41 -34.11
CA CYS A 439 30.83 -5.08 -35.00
C CYS A 439 29.51 -5.44 -34.35
N LYS A 440 29.54 -5.91 -33.12
CA LYS A 440 28.34 -6.21 -32.31
C LYS A 440 27.50 -4.95 -32.07
N GLN A 441 28.11 -3.85 -31.63
CA GLN A 441 27.38 -2.58 -31.37
C GLN A 441 26.81 -2.00 -32.70
N ILE A 442 27.54 -2.05 -33.78
CA ILE A 442 27.03 -1.61 -35.08
C ILE A 442 25.84 -2.46 -35.53
N ALA A 443 25.91 -3.78 -35.37
CA ALA A 443 24.80 -4.67 -35.67
C ALA A 443 23.57 -4.37 -34.81
N GLU A 444 23.74 -4.18 -33.51
CA GLU A 444 22.68 -3.83 -32.58
C GLU A 444 22.03 -2.48 -32.90
N LEU A 445 22.81 -1.46 -33.23
CA LEU A 445 22.33 -0.16 -33.69
C LEU A 445 21.44 -0.28 -34.95
N HIS A 446 21.76 -1.22 -35.81
CA HIS A 446 20.97 -1.53 -37.00
C HIS A 446 19.92 -2.62 -36.79
N ARG A 447 19.42 -2.81 -35.52
CA ARG A 447 18.42 -3.80 -35.11
C ARG A 447 18.76 -5.22 -35.56
N GLY A 448 20.05 -5.51 -35.54
CA GLY A 448 20.60 -6.76 -35.98
C GLY A 448 21.31 -7.53 -34.88
N ARG A 449 21.95 -8.61 -35.29
CA ARG A 449 22.76 -9.45 -34.40
C ARG A 449 23.89 -10.11 -35.18
N LEU A 450 24.98 -10.45 -34.48
CA LEU A 450 26.04 -11.31 -34.97
C LEU A 450 25.80 -12.77 -34.55
N ARG A 451 26.12 -13.69 -35.46
CA ARG A 451 26.18 -15.14 -35.20
C ARG A 451 27.55 -15.65 -35.65
N PHE A 452 28.09 -16.57 -34.88
CA PHE A 452 29.40 -17.17 -35.15
C PHE A 452 29.23 -18.69 -35.23
N GLU A 453 29.77 -19.27 -36.31
CA GLU A 453 29.86 -20.70 -36.52
C GLU A 453 31.34 -20.99 -36.78
N SER A 454 32.02 -21.69 -35.89
CA SER A 454 33.46 -21.92 -36.02
C SER A 454 33.85 -23.28 -35.46
N HIS A 455 34.79 -23.90 -36.13
CA HIS A 455 35.44 -25.11 -35.66
C HIS A 455 36.94 -24.94 -35.75
N GLU A 456 37.64 -25.27 -34.70
CA GLU A 456 39.08 -25.18 -34.61
C GLU A 456 39.74 -25.96 -35.76
N GLY A 457 40.65 -25.32 -36.47
CA GLY A 457 41.34 -25.87 -37.67
C GLY A 457 40.51 -25.92 -38.97
N LYS A 458 39.23 -25.47 -38.96
CA LYS A 458 38.36 -25.52 -40.16
C LYS A 458 37.90 -24.15 -40.64
N GLY A 459 38.17 -23.08 -39.87
CA GLY A 459 37.77 -21.72 -40.19
C GLY A 459 36.56 -21.24 -39.45
N THR A 460 36.15 -19.99 -39.78
CA THR A 460 35.03 -19.29 -39.08
C THR A 460 34.06 -18.70 -40.12
N ILE A 461 32.78 -18.78 -39.78
CA ILE A 461 31.69 -18.10 -40.49
C ILE A 461 31.07 -17.09 -39.54
N VAL A 462 31.18 -15.81 -39.85
CA VAL A 462 30.52 -14.72 -39.12
C VAL A 462 29.35 -14.22 -39.94
N THR A 463 28.17 -14.26 -39.38
CA THR A 463 26.94 -13.80 -40.00
C THR A 463 26.37 -12.59 -39.24
N ALA A 464 26.28 -11.44 -39.90
CA ALA A 464 25.56 -10.26 -39.44
C ALA A 464 24.17 -10.23 -40.08
N VAL A 465 23.14 -10.30 -39.30
CA VAL A 465 21.75 -10.13 -39.73
C VAL A 465 21.32 -8.72 -39.31
N LEU A 466 20.99 -7.86 -40.28
CA LEU A 466 20.68 -6.45 -40.05
C LEU A 466 19.22 -6.16 -40.46
N GLY A 467 18.45 -5.55 -39.60
CA GLY A 467 17.04 -5.19 -39.82
C GLY A 467 16.82 -3.73 -40.26
N GLY A 468 17.87 -2.94 -40.26
CA GLY A 468 17.79 -1.49 -40.54
C GLY A 468 17.40 -0.63 -39.38
N VAL A 469 17.72 0.66 -39.44
CA VAL A 469 17.37 1.64 -38.37
C VAL A 469 15.92 2.09 -38.57
N ALA A 470 15.17 2.30 -37.45
CA ALA A 470 13.81 2.83 -37.50
C ALA A 470 13.77 4.27 -38.04
N ASP A 471 12.58 4.67 -38.48
CA ASP A 471 12.26 6.09 -38.59
C ASP A 471 12.31 6.72 -37.18
N ALA A 472 13.02 7.83 -37.06
CA ALA A 472 13.12 8.61 -35.83
C ALA A 472 11.78 9.32 -35.52
#